data_c63e224df546e54001e2285431b1223f
#
_entry.id   c63e224df546e54001e2285431b1223f
#
_cell.length_a   1.000
_cell.length_b   1.000
_cell.length_c   1.000
_cell.angle_alpha   90.00
_cell.angle_beta   90.00
_cell.angle_gamma   90.00
#
_symmetry.space_group_name_H-M   'P 1'
#
loop_
_entity.id
_entity.type
_entity.pdbx_description
1 polymer ?
#
loop_
_entity_poly.entity_id
_entity_poly.type
_entity_poly.pdbx_seq_one_letter_code
_entity_poly.pdbx_strand_id
1 'polypeptide(L)'
;MNLIIDNGNTFVKFAVFQKGKLLFDESFKAFRFVEKVKEVFKVYPKINQSIISSVGKLDKKDFAVLSLFSKVHILSHSSKIPFKNSYATPHTLGIDRIALVTAAYYHNSHNNNLVIDAGTCITYDMINDFDEYLGGAISPGLQMRYVAMHKQTAKHAIHMLCRRIGFIILLPV
;
A
#
# COMPACT_ATOMS: atom_id res chain seq x y z
N MET A 1 16.09 0.01 -12.40
CA MET A 1 15.54 0.57 -11.14
C MET A 1 14.04 0.68 -11.28
N ASN A 2 13.31 0.44 -10.21
CA ASN A 2 11.85 0.48 -10.20
C ASN A 2 11.37 1.49 -9.15
N LEU A 3 10.37 2.28 -9.52
CA LEU A 3 9.64 3.14 -8.61
C LEU A 3 8.32 2.45 -8.22
N ILE A 4 8.11 2.29 -6.93
CA ILE A 4 6.87 1.74 -6.36
C ILE A 4 6.10 2.90 -5.76
N ILE A 5 4.83 2.99 -6.07
CA ILE A 5 3.93 4.06 -5.61
C ILE A 5 2.72 3.44 -4.94
N ASP A 6 2.57 3.71 -3.65
CA ASP A 6 1.37 3.40 -2.90
C ASP A 6 0.59 4.70 -2.66
N ASN A 7 -0.53 4.85 -3.36
CA ASN A 7 -1.41 5.99 -3.22
C ASN A 7 -2.58 5.63 -2.30
N GLY A 8 -2.34 5.79 -1.01
CA GLY A 8 -3.34 5.56 0.04
C GLY A 8 -4.28 6.77 0.24
N ASN A 9 -5.26 6.60 1.13
CA ASN A 9 -6.27 7.65 1.42
C ASN A 9 -5.68 8.91 2.06
N THR A 10 -4.60 8.80 2.82
CA THR A 10 -4.04 9.92 3.61
C THR A 10 -2.72 10.41 3.05
N PHE A 11 -1.89 9.52 2.56
CA PHE A 11 -0.54 9.80 2.06
C PHE A 11 -0.27 8.98 0.81
N VAL A 12 0.58 9.55 -0.04
CA VAL A 12 1.27 8.82 -1.12
C VAL A 12 2.64 8.42 -0.59
N LYS A 13 3.05 7.19 -0.86
CA LYS A 13 4.37 6.67 -0.52
C LYS A 13 5.11 6.32 -1.79
N PHE A 14 6.34 6.77 -1.91
CA PHE A 14 7.28 6.38 -2.96
C PHE A 14 8.37 5.50 -2.37
N ALA A 15 8.76 4.47 -3.11
CA ALA A 15 9.90 3.64 -2.79
C ALA A 15 10.68 3.31 -4.08
N VAL A 16 12.00 3.48 -4.06
CA VAL A 16 12.87 3.13 -5.18
C VAL A 16 13.63 1.86 -4.85
N PHE A 17 13.50 0.86 -5.72
CA PHE A 17 14.21 -0.41 -5.59
C PHE A 17 15.17 -0.66 -6.73
N GLN A 18 16.29 -1.29 -6.40
CA GLN A 18 17.24 -1.83 -7.38
C GLN A 18 17.69 -3.23 -6.94
N LYS A 19 17.45 -4.25 -7.78
CA LYS A 19 17.82 -5.65 -7.50
C LYS A 19 17.37 -6.12 -6.10
N GLY A 20 16.13 -5.83 -5.74
CA GLY A 20 15.54 -6.19 -4.43
C GLY A 20 15.95 -5.29 -3.26
N LYS A 21 16.92 -4.38 -3.42
CA LYS A 21 17.35 -3.46 -2.37
C LYS A 21 16.57 -2.16 -2.41
N LEU A 22 16.02 -1.75 -1.28
CA LEU A 22 15.41 -0.43 -1.08
C LEU A 22 16.52 0.64 -1.06
N LEU A 23 16.42 1.64 -1.93
CA LEU A 23 17.37 2.76 -2.02
C LEU A 23 16.79 4.05 -1.45
N PHE A 24 15.47 4.20 -1.50
CA PHE A 24 14.78 5.41 -1.08
C PHE A 24 13.34 5.07 -0.71
N ASP A 25 12.82 5.71 0.31
CA ASP A 25 11.40 5.76 0.61
C ASP A 25 11.00 7.14 1.18
N GLU A 26 9.81 7.59 0.83
CA GLU A 26 9.23 8.84 1.34
C GLU A 26 7.71 8.77 1.33
N SER A 27 7.09 9.39 2.34
CA SER A 27 5.64 9.59 2.42
C SER A 27 5.30 11.07 2.39
N PHE A 28 4.33 11.46 1.56
CA PHE A 28 3.93 12.86 1.38
C PHE A 28 2.43 12.98 1.06
N LYS A 29 1.91 14.21 1.05
CA LYS A 29 0.52 14.48 0.68
C LYS A 29 0.35 14.49 -0.84
N ALA A 30 -0.81 14.02 -1.33
CA ALA A 30 -1.08 13.84 -2.76
C ALA A 30 -0.85 15.11 -3.61
N PHE A 31 -1.11 16.31 -3.09
CA PHE A 31 -0.87 17.57 -3.82
C PHE A 31 0.59 17.81 -4.22
N ARG A 32 1.55 17.09 -3.59
CA ARG A 32 2.98 17.15 -3.91
C ARG A 32 3.41 16.10 -4.95
N PHE A 33 2.49 15.32 -5.50
CA PHE A 33 2.82 14.18 -6.34
C PHE A 33 3.75 14.54 -7.50
N VAL A 34 3.37 15.53 -8.31
CA VAL A 34 4.15 15.96 -9.49
C VAL A 34 5.54 16.49 -9.11
N GLU A 35 5.63 17.24 -8.02
CA GLU A 35 6.91 17.73 -7.47
C GLU A 35 7.81 16.54 -7.11
N LYS A 36 7.28 15.58 -6.37
CA LYS A 36 8.00 14.40 -5.92
C LYS A 36 8.42 13.45 -7.05
N VAL A 37 7.59 13.32 -8.07
CA VAL A 37 7.99 12.59 -9.30
C VAL A 37 9.24 13.23 -9.89
N LYS A 38 9.26 14.54 -10.11
CA LYS A 38 10.42 15.24 -10.68
C LYS A 38 11.66 15.11 -9.80
N GLU A 39 11.53 15.24 -8.49
CA GLU A 39 12.64 15.08 -7.53
C GLU A 39 13.25 13.67 -7.61
N VAL A 40 12.41 12.63 -7.54
CA VAL A 40 12.87 11.24 -7.55
C VAL A 40 13.57 10.90 -8.87
N PHE A 41 13.01 11.29 -10.01
CA PHE A 41 13.65 11.01 -11.31
C PHE A 41 14.92 11.84 -11.54
N LYS A 42 15.08 13.00 -10.92
CA LYS A 42 16.33 13.76 -10.91
C LYS A 42 17.43 13.03 -10.14
N VAL A 43 17.09 12.42 -8.99
CA VAL A 43 18.05 11.69 -8.15
C VAL A 43 18.31 10.28 -8.69
N TYR A 44 17.28 9.64 -9.24
CA TYR A 44 17.35 8.25 -9.74
C TYR A 44 16.99 8.16 -11.24
N PRO A 45 17.82 8.74 -12.14
CA PRO A 45 17.50 8.82 -13.58
C PRO A 45 17.47 7.45 -14.29
N LYS A 46 17.90 6.38 -13.62
CA LYS A 46 17.88 5.01 -14.15
C LYS A 46 16.56 4.27 -13.86
N ILE A 47 15.56 4.93 -13.25
CA ILE A 47 14.23 4.37 -13.12
C ILE A 47 13.61 4.28 -14.51
N ASN A 48 13.22 3.07 -14.93
CA ASN A 48 12.60 2.81 -16.24
C ASN A 48 11.20 2.20 -16.12
N GLN A 49 10.83 1.72 -14.95
CA GLN A 49 9.51 1.16 -14.66
C GLN A 49 8.97 1.72 -13.35
N SER A 50 7.66 1.97 -13.35
CA SER A 50 6.91 2.36 -12.16
C SER A 50 5.67 1.51 -12.01
N ILE A 51 5.33 1.12 -10.79
CA ILE A 51 4.08 0.46 -10.45
C ILE A 51 3.31 1.33 -9.46
N ILE A 52 2.01 1.45 -9.67
CA ILE A 52 1.11 2.20 -8.79
C ILE A 52 0.03 1.27 -8.24
N SER A 53 -0.07 1.20 -6.92
CA SER A 53 -1.26 0.77 -6.20
C SER A 53 -2.03 2.03 -5.79
N SER A 54 -3.30 2.15 -6.14
CA SER A 54 -4.07 3.35 -5.86
C SER A 54 -5.46 3.02 -5.34
N VAL A 55 -5.69 3.40 -4.09
CA VAL A 55 -7.02 3.46 -3.45
C VAL A 55 -7.44 4.91 -3.15
N GLY A 56 -6.48 5.83 -3.19
CA GLY A 56 -6.67 7.28 -3.03
C GLY A 56 -6.99 7.98 -4.36
N LYS A 57 -7.20 9.29 -4.28
CA LYS A 57 -7.46 10.13 -5.46
C LYS A 57 -6.14 10.61 -6.06
N LEU A 58 -5.83 10.15 -7.27
CA LEU A 58 -4.83 10.76 -8.15
C LEU A 58 -5.53 11.23 -9.43
N ASP A 59 -5.16 12.41 -9.89
CA ASP A 59 -5.71 12.95 -11.12
C ASP A 59 -5.09 12.29 -12.35
N LYS A 60 -5.83 12.29 -13.48
CA LYS A 60 -5.28 11.82 -14.76
C LYS A 60 -3.98 12.54 -15.14
N LYS A 61 -3.82 13.79 -14.72
CA LYS A 61 -2.60 14.59 -14.92
C LYS A 61 -1.39 14.00 -14.21
N ASP A 62 -1.56 13.46 -13.00
CA ASP A 62 -0.48 12.86 -12.23
C ASP A 62 0.08 11.62 -12.93
N PHE A 63 -0.82 10.76 -13.44
CA PHE A 63 -0.43 9.59 -14.23
C PHE A 63 0.26 10.00 -15.55
N ALA A 64 -0.24 11.03 -16.24
CA ALA A 64 0.36 11.52 -17.47
C ALA A 64 1.80 12.01 -17.22
N VAL A 65 2.04 12.76 -16.13
CA VAL A 65 3.38 13.22 -15.79
C VAL A 65 4.31 12.04 -15.48
N LEU A 66 3.88 11.06 -14.69
CA LEU A 66 4.71 9.89 -14.39
C LEU A 66 5.07 9.09 -15.67
N SER A 67 4.14 8.99 -16.60
CA SER A 67 4.33 8.27 -17.87
C SER A 67 5.36 8.94 -18.80
N LEU A 68 5.69 10.23 -18.59
CA LEU A 68 6.79 10.90 -19.32
C LEU A 68 8.18 10.41 -18.88
N PHE A 69 8.29 9.86 -17.67
CA PHE A 69 9.57 9.46 -17.08
C PHE A 69 9.82 7.95 -17.11
N SER A 70 8.76 7.14 -17.06
CA SER A 70 8.89 5.68 -16.97
C SER A 70 7.71 4.93 -17.58
N LYS A 71 7.90 3.63 -17.86
CA LYS A 71 6.78 2.74 -18.19
C LYS A 71 5.97 2.48 -16.92
N VAL A 72 4.71 2.93 -16.91
CA VAL A 72 3.83 2.82 -15.74
C VAL A 72 2.95 1.58 -15.84
N HIS A 73 2.93 0.76 -14.79
CA HIS A 73 1.93 -0.27 -14.56
C HIS A 73 0.99 0.16 -13.44
N ILE A 74 -0.30 0.26 -13.74
CA ILE A 74 -1.33 0.52 -12.73
C ILE A 74 -1.84 -0.84 -12.25
N LEU A 75 -1.61 -1.13 -10.98
CA LEU A 75 -2.09 -2.36 -10.37
C LEU A 75 -3.62 -2.35 -10.34
N SER A 76 -4.23 -3.42 -10.83
CA SER A 76 -5.67 -3.58 -10.94
C SER A 76 -6.07 -5.03 -10.69
N HIS A 77 -7.37 -5.31 -10.60
CA HIS A 77 -7.87 -6.68 -10.46
C HIS A 77 -7.56 -7.59 -11.66
N SER A 78 -7.23 -7.01 -12.82
CA SER A 78 -6.79 -7.73 -14.02
C SER A 78 -5.28 -7.94 -14.10
N SER A 79 -4.52 -7.36 -13.17
CA SER A 79 -3.07 -7.59 -13.10
C SER A 79 -2.79 -9.05 -12.76
N LYS A 80 -1.75 -9.61 -13.41
CA LYS A 80 -1.31 -10.98 -13.08
C LYS A 80 -0.72 -11.00 -11.68
N ILE A 81 -1.25 -11.87 -10.83
CA ILE A 81 -0.78 -12.13 -9.47
C ILE A 81 -0.23 -13.55 -9.38
N PRO A 82 0.73 -13.84 -8.49
CA PRO A 82 1.39 -15.13 -8.41
C PRO A 82 0.63 -16.18 -7.58
N PHE A 83 -0.49 -15.82 -6.98
CA PHE A 83 -1.31 -16.67 -6.12
C PHE A 83 -2.75 -16.77 -6.65
N LYS A 84 -3.50 -17.75 -6.17
CA LYS A 84 -4.93 -17.89 -6.46
C LYS A 84 -5.74 -16.96 -5.56
N ASN A 85 -6.55 -16.10 -6.15
CA ASN A 85 -7.47 -15.26 -5.39
C ASN A 85 -8.79 -15.99 -5.15
N SER A 86 -8.99 -16.49 -3.94
CA SER A 86 -10.21 -17.19 -3.48
C SER A 86 -11.14 -16.27 -2.66
N TYR A 87 -10.91 -14.94 -2.70
CA TYR A 87 -11.78 -13.97 -2.05
C TYR A 87 -13.17 -13.97 -2.67
N ALA A 88 -14.22 -14.00 -1.83
CA ALA A 88 -15.61 -14.17 -2.28
C ALA A 88 -16.08 -13.11 -3.30
N THR A 89 -15.57 -11.88 -3.19
CA THR A 89 -15.89 -10.77 -4.09
C THR A 89 -14.61 -10.11 -4.64
N PRO A 90 -13.89 -10.77 -5.58
CA PRO A 90 -12.56 -10.36 -6.01
C PRO A 90 -12.48 -8.92 -6.53
N HIS A 91 -13.56 -8.43 -7.17
CA HIS A 91 -13.61 -7.09 -7.74
C HIS A 91 -13.81 -5.96 -6.71
N THR A 92 -14.15 -6.28 -5.47
CA THR A 92 -14.29 -5.31 -4.38
C THR A 92 -13.08 -5.28 -3.45
N LEU A 93 -12.12 -6.18 -3.65
CA LEU A 93 -10.89 -6.24 -2.87
C LEU A 93 -10.04 -4.99 -3.10
N GLY A 94 -9.54 -4.37 -2.05
CA GLY A 94 -8.61 -3.25 -2.15
C GLY A 94 -7.33 -3.66 -2.90
N ILE A 95 -6.89 -2.82 -3.83
CA ILE A 95 -5.69 -3.09 -4.64
C ILE A 95 -4.42 -3.07 -3.79
N ASP A 96 -4.39 -2.25 -2.74
CA ASP A 96 -3.34 -2.22 -1.72
C ASP A 96 -3.18 -3.58 -1.03
N ARG A 97 -4.28 -4.25 -0.68
CA ARG A 97 -4.28 -5.59 -0.08
C ARG A 97 -3.71 -6.64 -1.04
N ILE A 98 -4.04 -6.56 -2.33
CA ILE A 98 -3.44 -7.42 -3.37
C ILE A 98 -1.92 -7.25 -3.41
N ALA A 99 -1.44 -6.01 -3.34
CA ALA A 99 0.00 -5.72 -3.33
C ALA A 99 0.70 -6.32 -2.11
N LEU A 100 0.09 -6.18 -0.93
CA LEU A 100 0.63 -6.70 0.34
C LEU A 100 0.69 -8.23 0.35
N VAL A 101 -0.38 -8.91 -0.08
CA VAL A 101 -0.40 -10.37 -0.19
C VAL A 101 0.60 -10.87 -1.23
N THR A 102 0.80 -10.12 -2.33
CA THR A 102 1.85 -10.44 -3.31
C THR A 102 3.23 -10.39 -2.67
N ALA A 103 3.50 -9.39 -1.82
CA ALA A 103 4.77 -9.31 -1.09
C ALA A 103 4.95 -10.49 -0.13
N ALA A 104 3.90 -10.87 0.61
CA ALA A 104 3.92 -12.03 1.50
C ALA A 104 4.23 -13.32 0.73
N TYR A 105 3.59 -13.53 -0.41
CA TYR A 105 3.86 -14.65 -1.28
C TYR A 105 5.36 -14.73 -1.68
N TYR A 106 5.96 -13.61 -2.11
CA TYR A 106 7.36 -13.60 -2.51
C TYR A 106 8.34 -13.81 -1.35
N HIS A 107 7.96 -13.42 -0.14
CA HIS A 107 8.83 -13.61 1.03
C HIS A 107 8.71 -14.99 1.67
N ASN A 108 7.55 -15.61 1.60
CA ASN A 108 7.27 -16.87 2.32
C ASN A 108 6.17 -17.68 1.62
N SER A 109 6.40 -18.03 0.33
CA SER A 109 5.46 -18.86 -0.45
C SER A 109 5.31 -20.27 0.15
N HIS A 110 4.20 -20.93 -0.18
CA HIS A 110 3.85 -22.27 0.28
C HIS A 110 3.79 -22.42 1.80
N ASN A 111 3.48 -21.33 2.51
CA ASN A 111 3.26 -21.30 3.94
C ASN A 111 2.01 -20.47 4.25
N ASN A 112 1.41 -20.74 5.40
CA ASN A 112 0.35 -19.89 5.92
C ASN A 112 0.94 -18.54 6.34
N ASN A 113 0.40 -17.45 5.82
CA ASN A 113 0.85 -16.10 6.15
C ASN A 113 -0.34 -15.22 6.52
N LEU A 114 -0.24 -14.56 7.65
CA LEU A 114 -1.11 -13.47 8.04
C LEU A 114 -0.39 -12.15 7.81
N VAL A 115 -0.94 -11.34 6.91
CA VAL A 115 -0.45 -9.99 6.59
C VAL A 115 -1.26 -8.98 7.36
N ILE A 116 -0.61 -8.14 8.16
CA ILE A 116 -1.25 -7.06 8.91
C ILE A 116 -0.68 -5.74 8.45
N ASP A 117 -1.52 -4.89 7.88
CA ASP A 117 -1.17 -3.49 7.56
C ASP A 117 -1.87 -2.56 8.55
N ALA A 118 -1.09 -1.87 9.37
CA ALA A 118 -1.57 -0.95 10.39
C ALA A 118 -1.39 0.50 9.93
N GLY A 119 -2.38 1.02 9.23
CA GLY A 119 -2.43 2.37 8.69
C GLY A 119 -3.64 3.16 9.18
N THR A 120 -4.29 3.88 8.26
CA THR A 120 -5.58 4.56 8.50
C THR A 120 -6.64 3.58 8.97
N CYS A 121 -6.72 2.43 8.31
CA CYS A 121 -7.37 1.22 8.81
C CYS A 121 -6.29 0.19 9.19
N ILE A 122 -6.69 -0.84 9.91
CA ILE A 122 -5.88 -2.04 10.08
C ILE A 122 -6.52 -3.12 9.23
N THR A 123 -5.78 -3.65 8.25
CA THR A 123 -6.21 -4.79 7.45
C THR A 123 -5.51 -6.06 7.91
N TYR A 124 -6.21 -7.16 7.79
CA TYR A 124 -5.73 -8.50 8.09
C TYR A 124 -6.00 -9.33 6.85
N ASP A 125 -4.98 -9.97 6.29
CA ASP A 125 -5.07 -10.72 5.05
C ASP A 125 -4.40 -12.07 5.19
N MET A 126 -5.10 -13.14 4.80
CA MET A 126 -4.61 -14.51 4.92
C MET A 126 -4.35 -15.12 3.56
N ILE A 127 -3.14 -15.62 3.36
CA ILE A 127 -2.78 -16.52 2.26
C ILE A 127 -2.31 -17.84 2.86
N ASN A 128 -2.81 -18.96 2.35
CA ASN A 128 -2.51 -20.29 2.87
C ASN A 128 -1.28 -20.93 2.19
N ASP A 129 -0.90 -22.10 2.66
CA ASP A 129 0.22 -22.91 2.17
C ASP A 129 -0.01 -23.49 0.76
N PHE A 130 -1.25 -23.43 0.24
CA PHE A 130 -1.59 -23.74 -1.15
C PHE A 130 -1.51 -22.52 -2.08
N ASP A 131 -0.93 -21.41 -1.59
CA ASP A 131 -0.88 -20.13 -2.30
C ASP A 131 -2.26 -19.59 -2.68
N GLU A 132 -3.27 -19.80 -1.83
CA GLU A 132 -4.61 -19.25 -2.00
C GLU A 132 -4.83 -18.09 -1.03
N TYR A 133 -5.15 -16.92 -1.58
CA TYR A 133 -5.60 -15.78 -0.80
C TYR A 133 -7.06 -15.99 -0.38
N LEU A 134 -7.28 -16.16 0.91
CA LEU A 134 -8.59 -16.49 1.47
C LEU A 134 -9.44 -15.26 1.80
N GLY A 135 -8.81 -14.08 1.83
CA GLY A 135 -9.45 -12.86 2.29
C GLY A 135 -8.95 -12.45 3.67
N GLY A 136 -9.79 -11.72 4.39
CA GLY A 136 -9.42 -11.22 5.71
C GLY A 136 -10.42 -10.23 6.26
N ALA A 137 -9.96 -9.35 7.16
CA ALA A 137 -10.78 -8.39 7.86
C ALA A 137 -10.22 -6.97 7.75
N ILE A 138 -11.06 -5.98 8.00
CA ILE A 138 -10.66 -4.58 8.12
C ILE A 138 -11.22 -4.06 9.45
N SER A 139 -10.38 -3.36 10.21
CA SER A 139 -10.79 -2.68 11.43
C SER A 139 -10.34 -1.22 11.41
N PRO A 140 -10.97 -0.34 12.21
CA PRO A 140 -10.51 1.03 12.34
C PRO A 140 -9.07 1.09 12.85
N GLY A 141 -8.24 1.93 12.21
CA GLY A 141 -6.91 2.23 12.70
C GLY A 141 -6.93 2.98 14.03
N LEU A 142 -5.78 3.08 14.68
CA LEU A 142 -5.66 3.64 16.03
C LEU A 142 -6.26 5.05 16.13
N GLN A 143 -5.89 5.93 15.18
CA GLN A 143 -6.42 7.30 15.16
C GLN A 143 -7.94 7.34 14.96
N MET A 144 -8.49 6.48 14.13
CA MET A 144 -9.94 6.39 13.92
C MET A 144 -10.66 6.01 15.20
N ARG A 145 -10.11 5.06 15.97
CA ARG A 145 -10.66 4.63 17.27
C ARG A 145 -10.69 5.78 18.27
N TYR A 146 -9.60 6.53 18.39
CA TYR A 146 -9.56 7.71 19.28
C TYR A 146 -10.54 8.79 18.87
N VAL A 147 -10.63 9.10 17.56
CA VAL A 147 -11.60 10.08 17.06
C VAL A 147 -13.04 9.61 17.32
N ALA A 148 -13.34 8.33 17.12
CA ALA A 148 -14.64 7.77 17.40
C ALA A 148 -15.00 7.88 18.89
N MET A 149 -14.09 7.51 19.78
CA MET A 149 -14.30 7.65 21.23
C MET A 149 -14.55 9.10 21.63
N HIS A 150 -13.74 10.05 21.12
CA HIS A 150 -13.94 11.46 21.41
C HIS A 150 -15.31 11.98 20.95
N LYS A 151 -15.72 11.59 19.73
CA LYS A 151 -17.02 12.03 19.17
C LYS A 151 -18.23 11.39 19.86
N GLN A 152 -18.08 10.18 20.41
CA GLN A 152 -19.17 9.41 20.97
C GLN A 152 -19.27 9.48 22.50
N THR A 153 -18.31 10.15 23.17
CA THR A 153 -18.31 10.23 24.63
C THR A 153 -18.07 11.68 25.10
N ALA A 154 -18.80 12.10 26.15
CA ALA A 154 -18.79 13.49 26.63
C ALA A 154 -17.48 13.91 27.36
N LYS A 155 -16.59 12.98 27.73
CA LYS A 155 -15.47 13.25 28.66
C LYS A 155 -14.09 12.77 28.22
N HIS A 156 -13.90 12.27 26.99
CA HIS A 156 -12.59 11.78 26.57
C HIS A 156 -11.87 12.82 25.71
N ALA A 157 -10.80 13.42 26.26
CA ALA A 157 -9.90 14.27 25.50
C ALA A 157 -9.12 13.43 24.49
N ILE A 158 -8.97 13.93 23.25
CA ILE A 158 -8.03 13.34 22.29
C ILE A 158 -6.63 13.70 22.76
N HIS A 159 -5.93 12.78 23.42
CA HIS A 159 -4.48 12.81 23.39
C HIS A 159 -4.04 12.35 22.01
N MET A 160 -3.68 13.30 21.14
CA MET A 160 -3.06 13.00 19.85
C MET A 160 -1.72 12.30 20.11
N LEU A 161 -1.71 10.99 20.03
CA LEU A 161 -0.47 10.24 19.84
C LEU A 161 0.05 10.58 18.44
N CYS A 162 0.86 11.63 18.39
CA CYS A 162 1.48 12.16 17.16
C CYS A 162 2.66 11.28 16.73
N ARG A 163 2.51 9.96 16.67
CA ARG A 163 3.47 9.06 16.03
C ARG A 163 2.77 8.26 14.96
N ARG A 164 3.21 8.47 13.70
CA ARG A 164 2.87 7.59 12.58
C ARG A 164 3.42 6.21 12.91
N ILE A 165 2.54 5.29 13.25
CA ILE A 165 2.88 3.88 13.35
C ILE A 165 2.19 3.24 12.15
N GLY A 166 2.93 3.11 11.04
CA GLY A 166 2.56 2.22 9.96
C GLY A 166 3.46 0.99 10.08
N PHE A 167 2.92 -0.15 10.43
CA PHE A 167 3.64 -1.42 10.43
C PHE A 167 2.97 -2.37 9.46
N ILE A 168 3.79 -3.03 8.65
CA ILE A 168 3.39 -4.24 7.97
C ILE A 168 4.03 -5.39 8.75
N ILE A 169 3.22 -6.29 9.28
CA ILE A 169 3.68 -7.46 10.02
C ILE A 169 3.32 -8.67 9.17
N LEU A 170 4.31 -9.46 8.83
CA LEU A 170 4.15 -10.78 8.24
C LEU A 170 4.33 -11.80 9.35
N LEU A 171 3.30 -12.54 9.66
CA LEU A 171 3.36 -13.61 10.64
C LEU A 171 3.21 -14.95 9.91
N PRO A 172 4.22 -15.84 9.99
CA PRO A 172 4.01 -17.25 9.69
C PRO A 172 3.02 -17.82 10.70
N VAL A 173 2.03 -18.57 10.26
CA VAL A 173 0.97 -19.18 11.07
C VAL A 173 1.00 -20.68 10.90
#